data_586f1c67655b91c835007aed01900032
#
_entry.id   586f1c67655b91c835007aed01900032
#
_cell.length_a   1.000
_cell.length_b   1.000
_cell.length_c   1.000
_cell.angle_alpha   90.00
_cell.angle_beta   90.00
_cell.angle_gamma   90.00
#
_symmetry.space_group_name_H-M   'P 1'
#
loop_
_entity.id
_entity.type
_entity.pdbx_description
1 polymer ?
#
loop_
_entity_poly.entity_id
_entity_poly.type
_entity_poly.pdbx_seq_one_letter_code
_entity_poly.pdbx_strand_id
1 'polypeptide(L)'
;MPNAKIGFFQEPSEAVLFLKNKKPQVSFDYDELSHSSHKKVFTIAKLIDESLLKDIQDSLVNAIKNGDKFSTWSKIAEEKLKAKGWWGSKEIIDRKTGEIRKTNFNSARLKKIFEENSRKAKAKAIYENQMKSIKPYLKYCTKQDSHVRDKHRAFDGIVLPKDDPFWDTHYPHVSMHDYGCRCYVLALGENEVKGLKTPPSSTKESNFNGLNDEELLDKLYNQKNTEVIQNFIKLNMLSIAAKKTKEAKNFTHEKELYTWQKSLDEMVDEIIVKDNQKYPINFIQVGKMDKSTKEFLEKLNKKDLEDLYFTLSKNNLLHASPKRKANYNQALSVDEIKQIVKVLDEAKEVYWDKKEESLVYFFDDIKNSKKVNKIIIRPDYKLKKFGKSNAVITLGKVEEDNKKQQELIKIR
;
A
#
# COMPACT_ATOMS: atom_id res chain seq x y z
N MET A 1 -47.36 -28.97 -18.56
CA MET A 1 -46.43 -27.83 -18.61
C MET A 1 -45.56 -27.92 -17.36
N PRO A 2 -44.21 -28.07 -17.46
CA PRO A 2 -43.40 -28.11 -16.28
C PRO A 2 -43.30 -26.70 -15.69
N ASN A 3 -43.55 -26.59 -14.38
CA ASN A 3 -43.39 -25.37 -13.59
C ASN A 3 -41.92 -24.92 -13.65
N ALA A 4 -41.63 -23.87 -14.42
CA ALA A 4 -40.38 -23.16 -14.36
C ALA A 4 -40.27 -22.54 -12.95
N LYS A 5 -39.53 -23.14 -12.06
CA LYS A 5 -39.06 -22.49 -10.83
C LYS A 5 -38.15 -21.35 -11.29
N ILE A 6 -38.65 -20.14 -11.27
CA ILE A 6 -37.86 -18.93 -11.41
C ILE A 6 -37.00 -18.88 -10.14
N GLY A 7 -35.74 -19.40 -10.25
CA GLY A 7 -34.79 -19.32 -9.19
C GLY A 7 -34.33 -17.86 -9.03
N PHE A 8 -34.83 -17.18 -8.01
CA PHE A 8 -34.41 -15.84 -7.62
C PHE A 8 -32.97 -15.76 -7.09
N PHE A 9 -32.25 -16.86 -7.10
CA PHE A 9 -30.86 -16.98 -6.62
C PHE A 9 -29.97 -17.64 -7.68
N GLN A 10 -29.76 -16.96 -8.83
CA GLN A 10 -28.54 -17.21 -9.56
C GLN A 10 -27.40 -16.55 -8.78
N GLU A 11 -26.35 -17.33 -8.47
CA GLU A 11 -25.10 -16.77 -7.93
C GLU A 11 -24.69 -15.58 -8.82
N PRO A 12 -24.34 -14.42 -8.25
CA PRO A 12 -23.90 -13.27 -9.03
C PRO A 12 -22.48 -13.51 -9.56
N SER A 13 -22.33 -14.50 -10.46
CA SER A 13 -21.07 -15.04 -10.95
C SER A 13 -20.13 -13.94 -11.44
N GLU A 14 -20.65 -13.00 -12.22
CA GLU A 14 -19.83 -11.89 -12.77
C GLU A 14 -19.38 -10.91 -11.68
N ALA A 15 -20.19 -10.62 -10.67
CA ALA A 15 -19.82 -9.78 -9.53
C ALA A 15 -18.74 -10.45 -8.66
N VAL A 16 -18.89 -11.76 -8.43
CA VAL A 16 -17.93 -12.58 -7.69
C VAL A 16 -16.59 -12.63 -8.43
N LEU A 17 -16.61 -12.93 -9.73
CA LEU A 17 -15.43 -12.99 -10.58
C LEU A 17 -14.71 -11.64 -10.65
N PHE A 18 -15.45 -10.54 -10.78
CA PHE A 18 -14.87 -9.21 -10.79
C PHE A 18 -14.05 -8.92 -9.54
N LEU A 19 -14.59 -9.21 -8.37
CA LEU A 19 -13.87 -8.93 -7.11
C LEU A 19 -12.75 -9.94 -6.85
N LYS A 20 -12.97 -11.22 -7.17
CA LYS A 20 -12.00 -12.30 -7.00
C LYS A 20 -10.75 -12.10 -7.88
N ASN A 21 -10.93 -11.60 -9.11
CA ASN A 21 -9.84 -11.41 -10.08
C ASN A 21 -8.99 -10.17 -9.81
N LYS A 22 -9.41 -9.28 -8.90
CA LYS A 22 -8.56 -8.16 -8.49
C LYS A 22 -7.36 -8.66 -7.69
N LYS A 23 -6.17 -8.09 -7.99
CA LYS A 23 -4.96 -8.41 -7.24
C LYS A 23 -4.93 -7.58 -5.95
N PRO A 24 -4.67 -8.16 -4.77
CA PRO A 24 -4.42 -7.40 -3.57
C PRO A 24 -3.21 -6.50 -3.78
N GLN A 25 -3.34 -5.22 -3.45
CA GLN A 25 -2.29 -4.23 -3.59
C GLN A 25 -2.32 -3.27 -2.42
N VAL A 26 -1.26 -3.25 -1.64
CA VAL A 26 -1.10 -2.31 -0.53
C VAL A 26 -0.95 -0.89 -1.07
N SER A 27 -1.67 0.06 -0.46
CA SER A 27 -1.53 1.49 -0.73
C SER A 27 -1.73 2.29 0.55
N PHE A 28 -1.05 3.42 0.68
CA PHE A 28 -1.28 4.36 1.78
C PHE A 28 -2.42 5.31 1.47
N ASP A 29 -2.42 5.89 0.28
CA ASP A 29 -3.45 6.82 -0.14
C ASP A 29 -4.10 6.38 -1.47
N TYR A 30 -5.28 6.91 -1.74
CA TYR A 30 -6.04 6.59 -2.96
C TYR A 30 -5.29 7.02 -4.22
N ASP A 31 -4.64 8.17 -4.18
CA ASP A 31 -3.96 8.80 -5.32
C ASP A 31 -2.61 8.14 -5.67
N GLU A 32 -2.26 7.06 -5.02
CA GLU A 32 -1.09 6.26 -5.38
C GLU A 32 -1.33 5.35 -6.59
N LEU A 33 -2.58 5.17 -6.95
CA LEU A 33 -2.99 4.29 -8.04
C LEU A 33 -3.82 5.09 -9.04
N SER A 34 -3.56 4.85 -10.33
CA SER A 34 -4.38 5.42 -11.40
C SER A 34 -5.76 4.78 -11.46
N HIS A 35 -6.65 5.41 -12.20
CA HIS A 35 -7.98 4.88 -12.48
C HIS A 35 -7.93 3.46 -13.07
N SER A 36 -7.07 3.23 -14.06
CA SER A 36 -6.92 1.92 -14.69
C SER A 36 -6.39 0.87 -13.72
N SER A 37 -5.49 1.25 -12.81
CA SER A 37 -4.98 0.38 -11.75
C SER A 37 -6.08 0.02 -10.75
N HIS A 38 -6.91 0.97 -10.32
CA HIS A 38 -8.05 0.69 -9.42
C HIS A 38 -9.07 -0.30 -10.00
N LYS A 39 -9.17 -0.40 -11.33
CA LYS A 39 -9.99 -1.43 -11.98
C LYS A 39 -9.43 -2.85 -11.76
N LYS A 40 -8.10 -3.00 -11.65
CA LYS A 40 -7.38 -4.29 -11.63
C LYS A 40 -6.97 -4.74 -10.23
N VAL A 41 -6.93 -3.82 -9.24
CA VAL A 41 -6.46 -4.14 -7.89
C VAL A 41 -7.57 -4.04 -6.84
N PHE A 42 -7.40 -4.82 -5.77
CA PHE A 42 -8.13 -4.64 -4.52
C PHE A 42 -7.21 -3.95 -3.52
N THR A 43 -7.63 -2.80 -3.02
CA THR A 43 -6.87 -2.03 -2.06
C THR A 43 -7.76 -1.42 -0.99
N ILE A 44 -7.20 -1.26 0.20
CA ILE A 44 -7.79 -0.51 1.30
C ILE A 44 -6.71 0.43 1.81
N ALA A 45 -6.87 1.73 1.57
CA ALA A 45 -5.88 2.73 1.95
C ALA A 45 -5.43 2.56 3.41
N LYS A 46 -4.12 2.63 3.65
CA LYS A 46 -3.51 2.47 4.99
C LYS A 46 -3.63 1.07 5.62
N LEU A 47 -4.09 0.05 4.90
CA LEU A 47 -3.97 -1.35 5.31
C LEU A 47 -2.72 -1.94 4.66
N ILE A 48 -1.61 -1.92 5.39
CA ILE A 48 -0.29 -2.31 4.89
C ILE A 48 0.06 -3.79 5.12
N ASP A 49 -0.85 -4.56 5.71
CA ASP A 49 -0.75 -6.01 5.86
C ASP A 49 -1.38 -6.68 4.63
N GLU A 50 -0.54 -7.20 3.73
CA GLU A 50 -0.98 -7.81 2.46
C GLU A 50 -1.83 -9.06 2.69
N SER A 51 -1.47 -9.88 3.69
CA SER A 51 -2.21 -11.10 4.01
C SER A 51 -3.60 -10.76 4.56
N LEU A 52 -3.70 -9.75 5.43
CA LEU A 52 -4.98 -9.28 5.93
C LEU A 52 -5.83 -8.62 4.83
N LEU A 53 -5.19 -7.87 3.93
CA LEU A 53 -5.86 -7.29 2.76
C LEU A 53 -6.50 -8.39 1.90
N LYS A 54 -5.77 -9.48 1.65
CA LYS A 54 -6.28 -10.67 0.96
C LYS A 54 -7.43 -11.34 1.73
N ASP A 55 -7.28 -11.52 3.03
CA ASP A 55 -8.31 -12.11 3.89
C ASP A 55 -9.63 -11.30 3.87
N ILE A 56 -9.53 -9.98 3.85
CA ILE A 56 -10.69 -9.07 3.74
C ILE A 56 -11.31 -9.19 2.35
N GLN A 57 -10.50 -9.24 1.28
CA GLN A 57 -10.99 -9.46 -0.08
C GLN A 57 -11.77 -10.77 -0.18
N ASP A 58 -11.22 -11.88 0.28
CA ASP A 58 -11.84 -13.19 0.21
C ASP A 58 -13.16 -13.23 1.02
N SER A 59 -13.19 -12.57 2.18
CA SER A 59 -14.41 -12.45 2.96
C SER A 59 -15.51 -11.66 2.24
N LEU A 60 -15.15 -10.59 1.51
CA LEU A 60 -16.06 -9.83 0.67
C LEU A 60 -16.58 -10.65 -0.52
N VAL A 61 -15.70 -11.40 -1.18
CA VAL A 61 -16.07 -12.31 -2.27
C VAL A 61 -17.11 -13.32 -1.79
N ASN A 62 -16.88 -13.93 -0.63
CA ASN A 62 -17.82 -14.88 -0.03
C ASN A 62 -19.17 -14.21 0.35
N ALA A 63 -19.11 -13.02 0.93
CA ALA A 63 -20.31 -12.27 1.27
C ALA A 63 -21.16 -11.92 0.04
N ILE A 64 -20.53 -11.52 -1.06
CA ILE A 64 -21.24 -11.25 -2.32
C ILE A 64 -21.82 -12.53 -2.91
N LYS A 65 -21.06 -13.64 -2.88
CA LYS A 65 -21.50 -14.95 -3.35
C LYS A 65 -22.73 -15.42 -2.59
N ASN A 66 -22.73 -15.28 -1.27
CA ASN A 66 -23.81 -15.74 -0.39
C ASN A 66 -24.97 -14.75 -0.31
N GLY A 67 -24.84 -13.53 -0.84
CA GLY A 67 -25.84 -12.47 -0.65
C GLY A 67 -25.90 -11.91 0.78
N ASP A 68 -24.79 -11.99 1.53
CA ASP A 68 -24.72 -11.58 2.92
C ASP A 68 -24.96 -10.07 3.06
N LYS A 69 -25.65 -9.70 4.17
CA LYS A 69 -25.80 -8.30 4.56
C LYS A 69 -24.53 -7.78 5.23
N PHE A 70 -24.37 -6.46 5.26
CA PHE A 70 -23.27 -5.81 5.97
C PHE A 70 -23.14 -6.30 7.43
N SER A 71 -24.25 -6.46 8.14
CA SER A 71 -24.25 -6.90 9.54
C SER A 71 -23.66 -8.31 9.75
N THR A 72 -23.76 -9.19 8.77
CA THR A 72 -23.14 -10.53 8.80
C THR A 72 -21.66 -10.42 8.48
N TRP A 73 -21.31 -9.79 7.35
CA TRP A 73 -19.93 -9.66 6.92
C TRP A 73 -19.06 -8.85 7.88
N SER A 74 -19.59 -7.78 8.47
CA SER A 74 -18.81 -6.91 9.36
C SER A 74 -18.27 -7.63 10.59
N LYS A 75 -18.98 -8.61 11.13
CA LYS A 75 -18.52 -9.44 12.25
C LYS A 75 -17.27 -10.24 11.85
N ILE A 76 -17.31 -10.89 10.68
CA ILE A 76 -16.18 -11.67 10.14
C ILE A 76 -14.96 -10.77 9.91
N ALA A 77 -15.17 -9.61 9.28
CA ALA A 77 -14.10 -8.66 9.00
C ALA A 77 -13.49 -8.07 10.29
N GLU A 78 -14.34 -7.75 11.28
CA GLU A 78 -13.90 -7.24 12.58
C GLU A 78 -13.05 -8.28 13.34
N GLU A 79 -13.46 -9.55 13.35
CA GLU A 79 -12.68 -10.63 13.97
C GLU A 79 -11.30 -10.77 13.31
N LYS A 80 -11.22 -10.75 11.98
CA LYS A 80 -9.96 -10.80 11.24
C LYS A 80 -9.05 -9.61 11.58
N LEU A 81 -9.61 -8.40 11.63
CA LEU A 81 -8.88 -7.20 12.02
C LEU A 81 -8.41 -7.24 13.47
N LYS A 82 -9.23 -7.73 14.39
CA LYS A 82 -8.87 -7.91 15.81
C LYS A 82 -7.74 -8.94 15.98
N ALA A 83 -7.85 -10.07 15.31
CA ALA A 83 -6.86 -11.15 15.39
C ALA A 83 -5.45 -10.69 14.96
N LYS A 84 -5.37 -9.74 14.00
CA LYS A 84 -4.10 -9.17 13.53
C LYS A 84 -3.78 -7.80 14.14
N GLY A 85 -4.52 -7.34 15.16
CA GLY A 85 -4.26 -6.07 15.85
C GLY A 85 -4.51 -4.82 15.00
N TRP A 86 -5.47 -4.90 14.05
CA TRP A 86 -5.84 -3.79 13.17
C TRP A 86 -7.16 -3.11 13.52
N TRP A 87 -7.90 -3.63 14.50
CA TRP A 87 -9.16 -3.02 14.93
C TRP A 87 -8.91 -1.80 15.83
N GLY A 88 -9.64 -0.73 15.58
CA GLY A 88 -9.48 0.53 16.29
C GLY A 88 -8.39 1.43 15.70
N SER A 89 -7.90 2.36 16.49
CA SER A 89 -6.85 3.29 16.10
C SER A 89 -5.48 2.63 16.15
N LYS A 90 -4.70 2.76 15.08
CA LYS A 90 -3.35 2.22 14.95
C LYS A 90 -2.43 3.24 14.32
N GLU A 91 -1.21 3.31 14.81
CA GLU A 91 -0.13 4.03 14.16
C GLU A 91 0.59 3.10 13.18
N ILE A 92 0.82 3.60 12.00
CA ILE A 92 1.57 2.92 10.94
C ILE A 92 2.67 3.83 10.44
N ILE A 93 3.78 3.27 10.01
CA ILE A 93 4.83 4.04 9.34
C ILE A 93 4.51 4.09 7.85
N ASP A 94 4.47 5.28 7.30
CA ASP A 94 4.49 5.48 5.85
C ASP A 94 5.87 5.10 5.33
N ARG A 95 5.96 4.03 4.56
CA ARG A 95 7.23 3.52 4.03
C ARG A 95 7.95 4.50 3.08
N LYS A 96 7.25 5.50 2.57
CA LYS A 96 7.81 6.49 1.64
C LYS A 96 8.45 7.67 2.35
N THR A 97 7.78 8.14 3.42
CA THR A 97 8.21 9.35 4.14
C THR A 97 8.88 9.04 5.46
N GLY A 98 8.75 7.82 5.98
CA GLY A 98 9.17 7.46 7.34
C GLY A 98 8.27 8.06 8.43
N GLU A 99 7.25 8.83 8.07
CA GLU A 99 6.35 9.47 9.01
C GLU A 99 5.39 8.47 9.66
N ILE A 100 5.06 8.70 10.94
CA ILE A 100 4.01 7.97 11.61
C ILE A 100 2.66 8.52 11.17
N ARG A 101 1.85 7.66 10.58
CA ARG A 101 0.47 7.99 10.19
C ARG A 101 -0.53 7.21 11.01
N LYS A 102 -1.61 7.87 11.40
CA LYS A 102 -2.72 7.21 12.10
C LYS A 102 -3.72 6.64 11.11
N THR A 103 -4.19 5.44 11.41
CA THR A 103 -5.32 4.81 10.74
C THR A 103 -6.30 4.30 11.79
N ASN A 104 -7.58 4.24 11.44
CA ASN A 104 -8.60 3.73 12.35
C ASN A 104 -9.54 2.79 11.58
N PHE A 105 -9.58 1.53 12.01
CA PHE A 105 -10.53 0.55 11.51
C PHE A 105 -11.66 0.39 12.50
N ASN A 106 -12.86 0.78 12.08
CA ASN A 106 -14.08 0.73 12.86
C ASN A 106 -15.26 0.33 11.97
N SER A 107 -16.43 0.15 12.57
CA SER A 107 -17.64 -0.26 11.86
C SER A 107 -18.04 0.68 10.72
N ALA A 108 -17.86 2.01 10.88
CA ALA A 108 -18.16 2.98 9.83
C ALA A 108 -17.22 2.81 8.60
N ARG A 109 -15.95 2.52 8.84
CA ARG A 109 -14.99 2.25 7.76
C ARG A 109 -15.27 0.92 7.09
N LEU A 110 -15.59 -0.13 7.85
CA LEU A 110 -16.03 -1.41 7.28
C LEU A 110 -17.25 -1.25 6.41
N LYS A 111 -18.24 -0.43 6.84
CA LYS A 111 -19.42 -0.13 6.05
C LYS A 111 -19.08 0.47 4.70
N LYS A 112 -18.18 1.45 4.66
CA LYS A 112 -17.69 2.04 3.40
C LYS A 112 -17.01 1.00 2.50
N ILE A 113 -16.15 0.16 3.07
CA ILE A 113 -15.45 -0.91 2.32
C ILE A 113 -16.47 -1.87 1.71
N PHE A 114 -17.44 -2.34 2.49
CA PHE A 114 -18.48 -3.27 2.04
C PHE A 114 -19.35 -2.67 0.94
N GLU A 115 -19.90 -1.48 1.18
CA GLU A 115 -20.84 -0.82 0.26
C GLU A 115 -20.18 -0.48 -1.08
N GLU A 116 -18.97 0.10 -1.05
CA GLU A 116 -18.26 0.47 -2.29
C GLU A 116 -17.89 -0.75 -3.13
N ASN A 117 -17.33 -1.79 -2.51
CA ASN A 117 -16.92 -2.97 -3.25
C ASN A 117 -18.13 -3.78 -3.76
N SER A 118 -19.19 -3.90 -2.95
CA SER A 118 -20.43 -4.56 -3.37
C SER A 118 -21.10 -3.81 -4.51
N ARG A 119 -21.11 -2.47 -4.48
CA ARG A 119 -21.70 -1.63 -5.51
C ARG A 119 -20.92 -1.75 -6.82
N LYS A 120 -19.60 -1.67 -6.77
CA LYS A 120 -18.72 -1.85 -7.95
C LYS A 120 -18.88 -3.23 -8.58
N ALA A 121 -18.90 -4.27 -7.77
CA ALA A 121 -19.09 -5.64 -8.24
C ALA A 121 -20.45 -5.84 -8.92
N LYS A 122 -21.52 -5.34 -8.31
CA LYS A 122 -22.88 -5.39 -8.90
C LYS A 122 -22.97 -4.57 -10.19
N ALA A 123 -22.42 -3.35 -10.18
CA ALA A 123 -22.42 -2.51 -11.38
C ALA A 123 -21.67 -3.16 -12.56
N LYS A 124 -20.56 -3.84 -12.29
CA LYS A 124 -19.81 -4.57 -13.32
C LYS A 124 -20.62 -5.74 -13.89
N ALA A 125 -21.30 -6.50 -13.04
CA ALA A 125 -22.19 -7.58 -13.50
C ALA A 125 -23.35 -7.05 -14.35
N ILE A 126 -23.97 -5.94 -13.93
CA ILE A 126 -25.04 -5.29 -14.72
C ILE A 126 -24.49 -4.82 -16.06
N TYR A 127 -23.32 -4.17 -16.07
CA TYR A 127 -22.64 -3.71 -17.30
C TYR A 127 -22.43 -4.87 -18.28
N GLU A 128 -21.84 -5.99 -17.84
CA GLU A 128 -21.61 -7.15 -18.68
C GLU A 128 -22.92 -7.72 -19.28
N ASN A 129 -23.96 -7.78 -18.47
CA ASN A 129 -25.27 -8.23 -18.94
C ASN A 129 -25.90 -7.26 -19.93
N GLN A 130 -25.75 -5.95 -19.72
CA GLN A 130 -26.23 -4.94 -20.66
C GLN A 130 -25.50 -4.98 -21.97
N MET A 131 -24.17 -5.17 -21.97
CA MET A 131 -23.35 -5.31 -23.19
C MET A 131 -23.73 -6.56 -24.01
N LYS A 132 -24.10 -7.65 -23.36
CA LYS A 132 -24.59 -8.90 -24.00
C LYS A 132 -26.04 -8.81 -24.42
N SER A 133 -26.82 -7.84 -23.93
CA SER A 133 -28.24 -7.67 -24.22
C SER A 133 -28.51 -7.30 -25.68
N ILE A 134 -29.67 -7.69 -26.19
CA ILE A 134 -30.19 -7.24 -27.49
C ILE A 134 -30.60 -5.75 -27.51
N LYS A 135 -30.73 -5.12 -26.32
CA LYS A 135 -31.07 -3.70 -26.20
C LYS A 135 -29.87 -2.83 -26.62
N PRO A 136 -30.01 -1.99 -27.67
CA PRO A 136 -28.86 -1.31 -28.25
C PRO A 136 -28.49 0.01 -27.57
N TYR A 137 -29.32 0.55 -26.67
CA TYR A 137 -29.11 1.83 -26.03
C TYR A 137 -28.96 1.70 -24.53
N LEU A 138 -28.18 2.64 -23.96
CA LEU A 138 -28.04 2.84 -22.53
C LEU A 138 -28.53 4.24 -22.13
N LYS A 139 -29.23 4.34 -20.99
CA LYS A 139 -29.67 5.60 -20.39
C LYS A 139 -29.01 5.83 -19.06
N TYR A 140 -28.32 6.96 -18.90
CA TYR A 140 -27.78 7.38 -17.61
C TYR A 140 -28.91 7.88 -16.70
N CYS A 141 -28.95 7.42 -15.45
CA CYS A 141 -29.96 7.78 -14.49
C CYS A 141 -29.32 8.19 -13.16
N THR A 142 -29.80 9.30 -12.60
CA THR A 142 -29.46 9.72 -11.24
C THR A 142 -30.59 9.40 -10.27
N LYS A 143 -30.34 9.55 -8.96
CA LYS A 143 -31.40 9.46 -7.93
C LYS A 143 -32.28 10.71 -7.84
N GLN A 144 -31.94 11.79 -8.57
CA GLN A 144 -32.66 13.05 -8.64
C GLN A 144 -32.93 13.73 -7.28
N ASP A 145 -32.10 13.42 -6.27
CA ASP A 145 -32.17 14.04 -4.94
C ASP A 145 -31.04 15.08 -4.72
N SER A 146 -31.05 15.77 -3.59
CA SER A 146 -30.08 16.81 -3.25
C SER A 146 -28.64 16.30 -3.07
N HIS A 147 -28.45 14.98 -2.93
CA HIS A 147 -27.13 14.37 -2.78
C HIS A 147 -26.47 13.99 -4.12
N VAL A 148 -27.16 14.20 -5.25
CA VAL A 148 -26.59 14.02 -6.57
C VAL A 148 -25.65 15.19 -6.88
N ARG A 149 -24.37 14.88 -7.18
CA ARG A 149 -23.39 15.92 -7.56
C ARG A 149 -23.81 16.61 -8.86
N ASP A 150 -23.55 17.91 -8.97
CA ASP A 150 -23.97 18.71 -10.13
C ASP A 150 -23.43 18.14 -11.46
N LYS A 151 -22.17 17.68 -11.48
CA LYS A 151 -21.62 17.02 -12.68
C LYS A 151 -22.37 15.75 -13.07
N HIS A 152 -22.88 14.96 -12.12
CA HIS A 152 -23.67 13.77 -12.42
C HIS A 152 -25.09 14.12 -12.81
N ARG A 153 -25.62 15.20 -12.25
CA ARG A 153 -26.94 15.72 -12.60
C ARG A 153 -27.00 16.13 -14.08
N ALA A 154 -25.90 16.66 -14.61
CA ALA A 154 -25.77 17.02 -16.02
C ALA A 154 -25.87 15.80 -16.97
N PHE A 155 -25.59 14.58 -16.48
CA PHE A 155 -25.69 13.35 -17.29
C PHE A 155 -27.06 12.68 -17.19
N ASP A 156 -27.95 13.14 -16.28
CA ASP A 156 -29.24 12.53 -16.08
C ASP A 156 -30.08 12.58 -17.38
N GLY A 157 -30.59 11.44 -17.79
CA GLY A 157 -31.40 11.33 -19.01
C GLY A 157 -30.61 11.16 -20.32
N ILE A 158 -29.28 11.20 -20.33
CA ILE A 158 -28.49 10.91 -21.54
C ILE A 158 -28.80 9.49 -22.02
N VAL A 159 -29.16 9.37 -23.33
CA VAL A 159 -29.45 8.11 -24.00
C VAL A 159 -28.55 7.97 -25.23
N LEU A 160 -27.63 7.02 -25.18
CA LEU A 160 -26.63 6.78 -26.22
C LEU A 160 -26.58 5.29 -26.59
N PRO A 161 -26.09 4.94 -27.81
CA PRO A 161 -25.75 3.56 -28.14
C PRO A 161 -24.81 2.95 -27.08
N LYS A 162 -24.94 1.65 -26.82
CA LYS A 162 -24.14 0.97 -25.79
C LYS A 162 -22.64 0.93 -26.13
N ASP A 163 -22.26 1.12 -27.38
CA ASP A 163 -20.88 1.20 -27.88
C ASP A 163 -20.36 2.64 -28.00
N ASP A 164 -21.14 3.65 -27.57
CA ASP A 164 -20.68 5.05 -27.58
C ASP A 164 -19.51 5.25 -26.59
N PRO A 165 -18.43 5.99 -27.00
CA PRO A 165 -17.27 6.27 -26.17
C PRO A 165 -17.58 6.93 -24.81
N PHE A 166 -18.73 7.57 -24.67
CA PHE A 166 -19.19 8.11 -23.40
C PHE A 166 -19.17 7.07 -22.26
N TRP A 167 -19.53 5.83 -22.56
CA TRP A 167 -19.59 4.77 -21.55
C TRP A 167 -18.22 4.28 -21.08
N ASP A 168 -17.17 4.50 -21.86
CA ASP A 168 -15.79 4.17 -21.46
C ASP A 168 -15.31 4.97 -20.25
N THR A 169 -15.89 6.14 -20.03
CA THR A 169 -15.49 7.09 -19.00
C THR A 169 -16.62 7.45 -18.01
N HIS A 170 -17.88 7.31 -18.39
CA HIS A 170 -19.02 7.81 -17.60
C HIS A 170 -19.96 6.73 -17.05
N TYR A 171 -19.70 5.44 -17.30
CA TYR A 171 -20.55 4.39 -16.74
C TYR A 171 -20.35 4.30 -15.20
N PRO A 172 -21.40 4.52 -14.37
CA PRO A 172 -21.28 4.59 -12.92
C PRO A 172 -20.68 3.32 -12.32
N HIS A 173 -19.72 3.46 -11.44
CA HIS A 173 -19.01 2.39 -10.69
C HIS A 173 -18.18 1.42 -11.55
N VAL A 174 -18.24 1.51 -12.88
CA VAL A 174 -17.45 0.71 -13.82
C VAL A 174 -16.34 1.56 -14.43
N SER A 175 -16.71 2.64 -15.10
CA SER A 175 -15.79 3.59 -15.71
C SER A 175 -15.62 4.84 -14.87
N MET A 176 -16.66 5.25 -14.13
CA MET A 176 -16.65 6.39 -13.23
C MET A 176 -16.65 5.89 -11.76
N HIS A 177 -15.66 6.33 -10.97
CA HIS A 177 -15.43 5.82 -9.61
C HIS A 177 -15.61 6.86 -8.51
N ASP A 178 -16.62 7.68 -8.61
CA ASP A 178 -16.95 8.65 -7.58
C ASP A 178 -17.51 7.97 -6.32
N TYR A 179 -16.84 8.16 -5.19
CA TYR A 179 -17.27 7.62 -3.91
C TYR A 179 -18.67 8.03 -3.53
N GLY A 180 -19.48 7.05 -3.07
CA GLY A 180 -20.86 7.28 -2.64
C GLY A 180 -21.83 7.65 -3.76
N CYS A 181 -21.41 7.55 -5.03
CA CYS A 181 -22.33 7.71 -6.16
C CYS A 181 -23.43 6.68 -6.11
N ARG A 182 -24.66 7.09 -6.48
CA ARG A 182 -25.85 6.24 -6.54
C ARG A 182 -26.51 6.23 -7.91
N CYS A 183 -25.80 6.78 -8.92
CA CYS A 183 -26.24 6.74 -10.31
C CYS A 183 -26.22 5.31 -10.85
N TYR A 184 -27.02 5.05 -11.87
CA TYR A 184 -27.16 3.75 -12.50
C TYR A 184 -27.46 3.92 -13.99
N VAL A 185 -27.43 2.82 -14.74
CA VAL A 185 -27.68 2.80 -16.17
C VAL A 185 -28.80 1.81 -16.48
N LEU A 186 -29.72 2.19 -17.36
CA LEU A 186 -30.79 1.33 -17.88
C LEU A 186 -30.48 0.98 -19.34
N ALA A 187 -30.66 -0.28 -19.69
CA ALA A 187 -30.64 -0.71 -21.09
C ALA A 187 -32.03 -0.53 -21.71
N LEU A 188 -32.10 0.11 -22.89
CA LEU A 188 -33.32 0.45 -23.59
C LEU A 188 -33.32 -0.15 -24.99
N GLY A 189 -34.49 -0.62 -25.43
CA GLY A 189 -34.74 -1.07 -26.79
C GLY A 189 -35.06 0.10 -27.76
N GLU A 190 -35.06 -0.15 -29.07
CA GLU A 190 -35.36 0.86 -30.09
C GLU A 190 -36.70 1.59 -29.87
N ASN A 191 -37.73 0.87 -29.47
CA ASN A 191 -39.04 1.47 -29.24
C ASN A 191 -39.12 2.31 -27.96
N GLU A 192 -38.22 2.07 -27.00
CA GLU A 192 -38.18 2.79 -25.70
C GLU A 192 -37.45 4.13 -25.81
N VAL A 193 -36.71 4.37 -26.93
CA VAL A 193 -35.84 5.57 -27.09
C VAL A 193 -36.36 6.60 -28.08
N LYS A 194 -37.57 6.42 -28.63
CA LYS A 194 -38.18 7.38 -29.56
C LYS A 194 -38.25 8.77 -28.88
N GLY A 195 -37.58 9.75 -29.53
CA GLY A 195 -37.52 11.13 -29.02
C GLY A 195 -36.59 11.37 -27.81
N LEU A 196 -35.87 10.34 -27.33
CA LEU A 196 -34.98 10.44 -26.19
C LEU A 196 -33.47 10.38 -26.52
N LYS A 197 -33.13 10.11 -27.80
CA LYS A 197 -31.74 9.93 -28.21
C LYS A 197 -30.94 11.22 -28.07
N THR A 198 -29.82 11.13 -27.38
CA THR A 198 -28.81 12.17 -27.31
C THR A 198 -27.89 12.10 -28.55
N PRO A 199 -27.38 13.22 -29.09
CA PRO A 199 -26.38 13.18 -30.13
C PRO A 199 -25.17 12.34 -29.71
N PRO A 200 -24.52 11.61 -30.64
CA PRO A 200 -23.34 10.80 -30.32
C PRO A 200 -22.26 11.61 -29.63
N SER A 201 -21.61 11.01 -28.62
CA SER A 201 -20.48 11.63 -27.95
C SER A 201 -19.26 11.66 -28.86
N SER A 202 -18.63 12.82 -28.99
CA SER A 202 -17.36 12.98 -29.73
C SER A 202 -16.15 12.95 -28.79
N THR A 203 -16.36 12.94 -27.48
CA THR A 203 -15.29 13.11 -26.50
C THR A 203 -15.02 11.83 -25.74
N LYS A 204 -13.73 11.52 -25.61
CA LYS A 204 -13.20 10.53 -24.65
C LYS A 204 -12.73 11.18 -23.37
N GLU A 205 -13.28 12.34 -23.03
CA GLU A 205 -12.90 13.04 -21.81
C GLU A 205 -13.19 12.19 -20.58
N SER A 206 -12.16 11.95 -19.80
CA SER A 206 -12.28 11.23 -18.54
C SER A 206 -13.03 12.07 -17.53
N ASN A 207 -14.15 11.55 -17.02
CA ASN A 207 -14.88 12.17 -15.92
C ASN A 207 -14.42 11.65 -14.55
N PHE A 208 -13.19 11.21 -14.48
CA PHE A 208 -12.59 10.67 -13.30
C PHE A 208 -11.94 11.77 -12.44
N ASN A 209 -12.14 11.74 -11.12
CA ASN A 209 -11.53 12.69 -10.18
C ASN A 209 -10.08 12.37 -9.84
N GLY A 210 -9.41 11.52 -10.57
CA GLY A 210 -8.02 11.16 -10.41
C GLY A 210 -7.22 11.48 -11.66
N LEU A 211 -5.95 11.18 -11.61
CA LEU A 211 -5.05 11.31 -12.75
C LEU A 211 -5.27 10.17 -13.73
N ASN A 212 -5.22 10.43 -15.03
CA ASN A 212 -5.11 9.38 -16.02
C ASN A 212 -3.75 8.68 -15.91
N ASP A 213 -3.52 7.61 -16.69
CA ASP A 213 -2.32 6.82 -16.58
C ASP A 213 -1.04 7.61 -16.88
N GLU A 214 -1.08 8.51 -17.87
CA GLU A 214 0.09 9.34 -18.24
C GLU A 214 0.35 10.44 -17.19
N GLU A 215 -0.68 11.15 -16.78
CA GLU A 215 -0.57 12.18 -15.75
C GLU A 215 -0.07 11.61 -14.42
N LEU A 216 -0.58 10.42 -14.02
CA LEU A 216 -0.11 9.74 -12.81
C LEU A 216 1.35 9.34 -12.97
N LEU A 217 1.72 8.77 -14.12
CA LEU A 217 3.09 8.34 -14.38
C LEU A 217 4.06 9.52 -14.34
N ASP A 218 3.70 10.66 -14.95
CA ASP A 218 4.50 11.87 -14.93
C ASP A 218 4.61 12.44 -13.51
N LYS A 219 3.52 12.47 -12.75
CA LYS A 219 3.55 12.87 -11.34
C LYS A 219 4.47 11.97 -10.51
N LEU A 220 4.36 10.66 -10.67
CA LEU A 220 5.18 9.69 -9.95
C LEU A 220 6.65 9.77 -10.34
N TYR A 221 6.94 9.97 -11.62
CA TYR A 221 8.30 10.18 -12.12
C TYR A 221 8.90 11.46 -11.54
N ASN A 222 8.16 12.56 -11.56
CA ASN A 222 8.60 13.83 -10.98
C ASN A 222 8.77 13.74 -9.46
N GLN A 223 7.98 12.93 -8.78
CA GLN A 223 8.12 12.63 -7.35
C GLN A 223 9.16 11.53 -7.08
N LYS A 224 9.76 10.96 -8.14
CA LYS A 224 10.76 9.89 -8.06
C LYS A 224 10.28 8.65 -7.26
N ASN A 225 9.03 8.27 -7.46
CA ASN A 225 8.41 7.15 -6.74
C ASN A 225 8.42 5.85 -7.55
N THR A 226 9.52 5.12 -7.50
CA THR A 226 9.76 3.93 -8.34
C THR A 226 8.88 2.74 -8.00
N GLU A 227 8.58 2.50 -6.73
CA GLU A 227 7.77 1.33 -6.35
C GLU A 227 6.38 1.42 -7.01
N VAL A 228 5.75 2.59 -6.94
CA VAL A 228 4.45 2.80 -7.58
C VAL A 228 4.54 2.75 -9.11
N ILE A 229 5.61 3.29 -9.72
CA ILE A 229 5.85 3.17 -11.16
C ILE A 229 6.00 1.71 -11.57
N GLN A 230 6.77 0.90 -10.83
CA GLN A 230 6.92 -0.53 -11.12
C GLN A 230 5.60 -1.29 -11.00
N ASN A 231 4.82 -1.00 -9.95
CA ASN A 231 3.50 -1.59 -9.80
C ASN A 231 2.56 -1.18 -10.94
N PHE A 232 2.63 0.07 -11.36
CA PHE A 232 1.89 0.58 -12.51
C PHE A 232 2.28 -0.16 -13.81
N ILE A 233 3.57 -0.34 -14.09
CA ILE A 233 4.06 -1.12 -15.24
C ILE A 233 3.54 -2.56 -15.18
N LYS A 234 3.69 -3.22 -14.03
CA LYS A 234 3.26 -4.60 -13.81
C LYS A 234 1.76 -4.79 -14.08
N LEU A 235 0.95 -3.80 -13.72
CA LEU A 235 -0.51 -3.85 -13.89
C LEU A 235 -0.97 -3.47 -15.30
N ASN A 236 -0.32 -2.51 -15.94
CA ASN A 236 -0.80 -1.88 -17.17
C ASN A 236 0.07 -2.18 -18.40
N MET A 237 1.30 -2.66 -18.22
CA MET A 237 2.22 -3.00 -19.32
C MET A 237 2.50 -1.83 -20.29
N LEU A 238 2.53 -0.60 -19.80
CA LEU A 238 2.73 0.59 -20.64
C LEU A 238 4.18 0.78 -21.04
N SER A 239 4.43 1.04 -22.33
CA SER A 239 5.77 1.28 -22.88
C SER A 239 6.42 2.55 -22.33
N ILE A 240 5.64 3.60 -22.11
CA ILE A 240 6.09 4.87 -21.49
C ILE A 240 6.62 4.64 -20.08
N ALA A 241 5.88 3.86 -19.27
CA ALA A 241 6.31 3.52 -17.93
C ALA A 241 7.62 2.74 -17.92
N ALA A 242 7.81 1.80 -18.86
CA ALA A 242 9.03 1.02 -18.98
C ALA A 242 10.27 1.89 -19.28
N LYS A 243 10.15 2.92 -20.12
CA LYS A 243 11.23 3.85 -20.43
C LYS A 243 11.68 4.66 -19.21
N LYS A 244 10.72 5.12 -18.41
CA LYS A 244 10.99 5.94 -17.21
C LYS A 244 11.46 5.13 -16.00
N THR A 245 11.27 3.79 -16.00
CA THR A 245 11.51 2.97 -14.80
C THR A 245 12.96 2.97 -14.32
N LYS A 246 13.93 2.87 -15.23
CA LYS A 246 15.35 2.79 -14.85
C LYS A 246 15.82 4.08 -14.17
N GLU A 247 15.45 5.22 -14.73
CA GLU A 247 15.76 6.54 -14.17
C GLU A 247 15.01 6.76 -12.86
N ALA A 248 13.70 6.42 -12.82
CA ALA A 248 12.90 6.51 -11.62
C ALA A 248 13.45 5.66 -10.47
N LYS A 249 13.99 4.47 -10.73
CA LYS A 249 14.64 3.62 -9.71
C LYS A 249 15.75 4.35 -8.98
N ASN A 250 16.65 4.95 -9.72
CA ASN A 250 17.77 5.67 -9.12
C ASN A 250 17.27 6.84 -8.27
N PHE A 251 16.36 7.62 -8.80
CA PHE A 251 15.79 8.76 -8.10
C PHE A 251 14.99 8.39 -6.86
N THR A 252 14.32 7.24 -6.87
CA THR A 252 13.57 6.81 -5.69
C THR A 252 14.48 6.31 -4.61
N HIS A 253 15.52 5.58 -4.97
CA HIS A 253 16.54 5.16 -4.01
C HIS A 253 17.18 6.38 -3.34
N GLU A 254 17.61 7.38 -4.11
CA GLU A 254 18.14 8.63 -3.59
C GLU A 254 17.12 9.36 -2.68
N LYS A 255 15.85 9.36 -3.05
CA LYS A 255 14.79 9.98 -2.24
C LYS A 255 14.52 9.21 -0.94
N GLU A 256 14.52 7.87 -0.98
CA GLU A 256 14.42 7.03 0.21
C GLU A 256 15.60 7.34 1.16
N LEU A 257 16.83 7.34 0.64
CA LEU A 257 18.02 7.67 1.43
C LEU A 257 17.94 9.08 2.04
N TYR A 258 17.57 10.07 1.24
CA TYR A 258 17.39 11.44 1.74
C TYR A 258 16.34 11.51 2.86
N THR A 259 15.21 10.83 2.69
CA THR A 259 14.13 10.83 3.68
C THR A 259 14.55 10.14 4.97
N TRP A 260 15.20 8.97 4.87
CA TRP A 260 15.70 8.26 6.04
C TRP A 260 16.79 9.06 6.76
N GLN A 261 17.72 9.65 6.01
CA GLN A 261 18.78 10.48 6.58
C GLN A 261 18.22 11.68 7.32
N LYS A 262 17.28 12.41 6.69
CA LYS A 262 16.61 13.55 7.33
C LYS A 262 15.91 13.14 8.63
N SER A 263 15.17 12.02 8.60
CA SER A 263 14.46 11.51 9.79
C SER A 263 15.43 11.09 10.90
N LEU A 264 16.56 10.50 10.53
CA LEU A 264 17.62 10.13 11.48
C LEU A 264 18.26 11.36 12.10
N ASP A 265 18.63 12.34 11.29
CA ASP A 265 19.25 13.60 11.73
C ASP A 265 18.34 14.33 12.73
N GLU A 266 17.06 14.50 12.37
CA GLU A 266 16.06 15.12 13.26
C GLU A 266 15.92 14.35 14.58
N MET A 267 15.81 13.03 14.54
CA MET A 267 15.67 12.21 15.74
C MET A 267 16.93 12.28 16.61
N VAL A 268 18.11 12.24 16.02
CA VAL A 268 19.40 12.35 16.73
C VAL A 268 19.55 13.72 17.36
N ASP A 269 19.26 14.78 16.63
CA ASP A 269 19.37 16.15 17.12
C ASP A 269 18.39 16.41 18.27
N GLU A 270 17.15 15.97 18.14
CA GLU A 270 16.16 16.15 19.20
C GLU A 270 16.49 15.32 20.46
N ILE A 271 16.80 14.05 20.29
CA ILE A 271 16.90 13.11 21.41
C ILE A 271 18.28 13.13 22.06
N ILE A 272 19.35 13.16 21.24
CA ILE A 272 20.73 13.04 21.75
C ILE A 272 21.34 14.41 22.00
N VAL A 273 21.21 15.36 21.07
CA VAL A 273 21.85 16.67 21.19
C VAL A 273 21.07 17.59 22.13
N LYS A 274 19.75 17.71 21.91
CA LYS A 274 18.87 18.59 22.70
C LYS A 274 18.27 17.93 23.94
N ASP A 275 18.46 16.61 24.13
CA ASP A 275 17.89 15.82 25.23
C ASP A 275 16.35 15.91 25.35
N ASN A 276 15.66 16.08 24.22
CA ASN A 276 14.21 16.24 24.16
C ASN A 276 13.48 14.89 24.32
N GLN A 277 13.24 14.47 25.56
CA GLN A 277 12.53 13.22 25.88
C GLN A 277 11.08 13.18 25.37
N LYS A 278 10.48 14.36 25.08
CA LYS A 278 9.08 14.49 24.62
C LYS A 278 8.95 14.46 23.09
N TYR A 279 10.05 14.27 22.34
CA TYR A 279 10.00 14.15 20.89
C TYR A 279 8.94 13.11 20.48
N PRO A 280 7.98 13.47 19.62
CA PRO A 280 6.77 12.67 19.40
C PRO A 280 6.98 11.43 18.54
N ILE A 281 8.06 11.39 17.73
CA ILE A 281 8.35 10.29 16.82
C ILE A 281 9.05 9.17 17.59
N ASN A 282 8.46 7.96 17.56
CA ASN A 282 8.98 6.81 18.28
C ASN A 282 9.77 5.83 17.41
N PHE A 283 9.56 5.86 16.10
CA PHE A 283 10.16 4.93 15.15
C PHE A 283 10.46 5.65 13.84
N ILE A 284 11.62 5.37 13.26
CA ILE A 284 12.03 5.83 11.94
C ILE A 284 12.57 4.66 11.12
N GLN A 285 12.52 4.78 9.81
CA GLN A 285 13.21 3.85 8.91
C GLN A 285 14.60 4.41 8.61
N VAL A 286 15.59 3.51 8.62
CA VAL A 286 17.00 3.89 8.44
C VAL A 286 17.71 3.09 7.33
N GLY A 287 17.00 2.20 6.67
CA GLY A 287 17.55 1.39 5.59
C GLY A 287 16.63 0.29 5.13
N LYS A 288 17.12 -0.50 4.18
CA LYS A 288 16.39 -1.62 3.59
C LYS A 288 17.34 -2.80 3.37
N MET A 289 16.82 -3.99 3.59
CA MET A 289 17.56 -5.24 3.35
C MET A 289 17.80 -5.43 1.85
N ASP A 290 19.01 -5.77 1.49
CA ASP A 290 19.37 -6.12 0.12
C ASP A 290 18.91 -7.54 -0.25
N LYS A 291 18.97 -7.82 -1.55
CA LYS A 291 18.49 -9.08 -2.10
C LYS A 291 19.25 -10.31 -1.56
N SER A 292 20.57 -10.24 -1.44
CA SER A 292 21.39 -11.37 -0.98
C SER A 292 21.14 -11.70 0.49
N THR A 293 21.02 -10.67 1.32
CA THR A 293 20.68 -10.82 2.74
C THR A 293 19.27 -11.39 2.92
N LYS A 294 18.29 -10.91 2.11
CA LYS A 294 16.93 -11.46 2.10
C LYS A 294 16.92 -12.95 1.76
N GLU A 295 17.53 -13.33 0.64
CA GLU A 295 17.58 -14.72 0.19
C GLU A 295 18.27 -15.64 1.21
N PHE A 296 19.32 -15.17 1.89
CA PHE A 296 19.98 -15.90 2.96
C PHE A 296 19.03 -16.16 4.13
N LEU A 297 18.32 -15.14 4.61
CA LEU A 297 17.39 -15.26 5.74
C LEU A 297 16.17 -16.12 5.40
N GLU A 298 15.64 -16.04 4.19
CA GLU A 298 14.52 -16.84 3.73
C GLU A 298 14.91 -18.33 3.67
N LYS A 299 16.11 -18.64 3.21
CA LYS A 299 16.65 -20.00 3.24
C LYS A 299 16.85 -20.53 4.67
N LEU A 300 17.39 -19.68 5.55
CA LEU A 300 17.65 -20.02 6.95
C LEU A 300 16.36 -20.30 7.71
N ASN A 301 15.36 -19.44 7.56
CA ASN A 301 14.11 -19.49 8.31
C ASN A 301 13.01 -20.31 7.61
N LYS A 302 13.27 -20.77 6.36
CA LYS A 302 12.29 -21.46 5.51
C LYS A 302 10.96 -20.71 5.38
N LYS A 303 11.01 -19.38 5.36
CA LYS A 303 9.85 -18.48 5.40
C LYS A 303 10.15 -17.22 4.59
N ASP A 304 9.16 -16.75 3.82
CA ASP A 304 9.22 -15.48 3.12
C ASP A 304 9.22 -14.30 4.10
N LEU A 305 10.09 -13.33 3.86
CA LEU A 305 10.15 -12.11 4.64
C LEU A 305 9.15 -11.08 4.11
N GLU A 306 8.21 -10.69 4.97
CA GLU A 306 7.16 -9.71 4.63
C GLU A 306 7.68 -8.27 4.65
N ASP A 307 8.57 -7.93 5.60
CA ASP A 307 9.16 -6.61 5.75
C ASP A 307 10.66 -6.64 5.45
N LEU A 308 11.11 -5.69 4.63
CA LEU A 308 12.52 -5.55 4.26
C LEU A 308 13.17 -4.30 4.86
N TYR A 309 12.40 -3.43 5.49
CA TYR A 309 12.92 -2.16 6.01
C TYR A 309 13.53 -2.32 7.40
N PHE A 310 14.58 -1.54 7.66
CA PHE A 310 15.23 -1.46 8.96
C PHE A 310 14.62 -0.34 9.78
N THR A 311 14.11 -0.67 10.97
CA THR A 311 13.41 0.27 11.85
C THR A 311 14.26 0.56 13.08
N LEU A 312 14.55 1.84 13.33
CA LEU A 312 15.20 2.32 14.53
C LEU A 312 14.15 2.92 15.48
N SER A 313 14.10 2.42 16.72
CA SER A 313 13.24 2.99 17.73
C SER A 313 13.94 4.10 18.52
N LYS A 314 13.17 5.09 18.97
CA LYS A 314 13.62 6.13 19.90
C LYS A 314 14.33 5.55 21.12
N ASN A 315 13.80 4.47 21.70
CA ASN A 315 14.39 3.83 22.86
C ASN A 315 15.76 3.21 22.53
N ASN A 316 15.90 2.54 21.39
CA ASN A 316 17.18 1.95 21.00
C ASN A 316 18.21 3.03 20.68
N LEU A 317 17.79 4.16 20.10
CA LEU A 317 18.67 5.31 19.92
C LEU A 317 19.11 5.91 21.27
N LEU A 318 18.21 6.06 22.23
CA LEU A 318 18.56 6.50 23.59
C LEU A 318 19.53 5.56 24.29
N HIS A 319 19.38 4.23 24.11
CA HIS A 319 20.32 3.24 24.64
C HIS A 319 21.70 3.33 23.97
N ALA A 320 21.78 3.72 22.73
CA ALA A 320 23.02 3.92 22.00
C ALA A 320 23.68 5.27 22.29
N SER A 321 23.02 6.16 23.01
CA SER A 321 23.50 7.53 23.23
C SER A 321 24.90 7.58 23.87
N PRO A 322 25.73 8.57 23.49
CA PRO A 322 27.07 8.75 24.07
C PRO A 322 27.06 8.83 25.60
N LYS A 323 26.08 9.53 26.21
CA LYS A 323 25.91 9.64 27.65
C LYS A 323 25.82 8.28 28.36
N ARG A 324 25.09 7.31 27.78
CA ARG A 324 24.86 5.98 28.39
C ARG A 324 26.01 5.01 28.15
N LYS A 325 26.72 5.11 27.03
CA LYS A 325 27.77 4.16 26.65
C LYS A 325 29.17 4.68 26.91
N ALA A 326 29.34 5.93 27.33
CA ALA A 326 30.67 6.54 27.65
C ALA A 326 31.46 5.71 28.68
N ASN A 327 30.81 5.25 29.72
CA ASN A 327 31.47 4.48 30.81
C ASN A 327 32.02 3.13 30.36
N TYR A 328 31.58 2.60 29.18
CA TYR A 328 32.03 1.30 28.66
C TYR A 328 32.98 1.45 27.49
N ASN A 329 33.39 2.66 27.13
CA ASN A 329 34.21 2.96 25.95
C ASN A 329 33.65 2.36 24.63
N GLN A 330 32.29 2.27 24.54
CA GLN A 330 31.55 1.70 23.43
C GLN A 330 30.64 2.72 22.74
N ALA A 331 30.74 3.99 23.11
CA ALA A 331 29.90 5.05 22.61
C ALA A 331 30.27 5.42 21.16
N LEU A 332 29.27 5.49 20.29
CA LEU A 332 29.36 6.16 19.00
C LEU A 332 29.26 7.68 19.21
N SER A 333 30.02 8.44 18.43
CA SER A 333 29.81 9.89 18.35
C SER A 333 28.48 10.20 17.64
N VAL A 334 27.97 11.42 17.78
CA VAL A 334 26.78 11.89 17.07
C VAL A 334 26.96 11.73 15.55
N ASP A 335 28.14 12.07 15.03
CA ASP A 335 28.43 11.99 13.60
C ASP A 335 28.45 10.53 13.11
N GLU A 336 28.94 9.59 13.93
CA GLU A 336 28.90 8.16 13.59
C GLU A 336 27.48 7.61 13.61
N ILE A 337 26.63 8.06 14.53
CA ILE A 337 25.21 7.67 14.55
C ILE A 337 24.49 8.21 13.31
N LYS A 338 24.79 9.43 12.90
CA LYS A 338 24.20 10.02 11.66
C LYS A 338 24.63 9.32 10.37
N GLN A 339 25.70 8.52 10.38
CA GLN A 339 26.12 7.74 9.21
C GLN A 339 25.35 6.43 9.02
N ILE A 340 24.50 6.03 9.94
CA ILE A 340 23.83 4.71 9.92
C ILE A 340 23.10 4.44 8.58
N VAL A 341 22.36 5.41 8.05
CA VAL A 341 21.65 5.26 6.77
C VAL A 341 22.62 4.95 5.64
N LYS A 342 23.70 5.72 5.53
CA LYS A 342 24.74 5.51 4.52
C LYS A 342 25.43 4.15 4.70
N VAL A 343 25.76 3.80 5.95
CA VAL A 343 26.41 2.52 6.26
C VAL A 343 25.55 1.34 5.86
N LEU A 344 24.25 1.36 6.16
CA LEU A 344 23.34 0.28 5.82
C LEU A 344 23.12 0.14 4.31
N ASP A 345 23.15 1.24 3.58
CA ASP A 345 23.00 1.27 2.13
C ASP A 345 24.27 0.79 1.39
N GLU A 346 25.43 1.32 1.79
CA GLU A 346 26.72 1.08 1.13
C GLU A 346 27.48 -0.15 1.67
N ALA A 347 26.96 -0.87 2.67
CA ALA A 347 27.65 -1.98 3.32
C ALA A 347 28.07 -3.05 2.30
N LYS A 348 29.37 -3.30 2.21
CA LYS A 348 29.96 -4.35 1.39
C LYS A 348 29.96 -5.71 2.09
N GLU A 349 29.98 -5.70 3.42
CA GLU A 349 30.04 -6.88 4.25
C GLU A 349 28.88 -6.90 5.22
N VAL A 350 28.13 -7.98 5.21
CA VAL A 350 27.01 -8.25 6.12
C VAL A 350 27.24 -9.62 6.73
N TYR A 351 27.06 -9.72 8.03
CA TYR A 351 27.26 -10.94 8.79
C TYR A 351 25.97 -11.39 9.46
N TRP A 352 25.83 -12.67 9.65
CA TRP A 352 24.81 -13.30 10.47
C TRP A 352 25.41 -13.85 11.76
N ASP A 353 24.94 -13.37 12.89
CA ASP A 353 25.27 -13.90 14.19
C ASP A 353 24.32 -15.04 14.53
N LYS A 354 24.85 -16.28 14.54
CA LYS A 354 24.05 -17.50 14.80
C LYS A 354 23.50 -17.55 16.22
N LYS A 355 24.23 -17.02 17.19
CA LYS A 355 23.88 -17.07 18.60
C LYS A 355 22.78 -16.06 18.94
N GLU A 356 22.90 -14.86 18.41
CA GLU A 356 21.99 -13.77 18.69
C GLU A 356 20.86 -13.66 17.64
N GLU A 357 20.86 -14.51 16.62
CA GLU A 357 19.91 -14.50 15.50
C GLU A 357 19.72 -13.10 14.92
N SER A 358 20.84 -12.46 14.57
CA SER A 358 20.85 -11.06 14.15
C SER A 358 21.79 -10.78 12.99
N LEU A 359 21.45 -9.78 12.18
CA LEU A 359 22.34 -9.22 11.18
C LEU A 359 23.32 -8.27 11.87
N VAL A 360 24.57 -8.32 11.43
CA VAL A 360 25.65 -7.49 11.95
C VAL A 360 26.30 -6.74 10.80
N TYR A 361 26.35 -5.41 10.96
CA TYR A 361 27.04 -4.50 10.06
C TYR A 361 28.20 -3.86 10.81
N PHE A 362 29.36 -3.81 10.16
CA PHE A 362 30.54 -3.12 10.69
C PHE A 362 30.89 -1.92 9.81
N PHE A 363 31.38 -0.86 10.44
CA PHE A 363 31.91 0.31 9.76
C PHE A 363 33.03 0.97 10.57
N ASP A 364 33.83 1.78 9.89
CA ASP A 364 35.04 2.31 10.50
C ASP A 364 34.75 3.30 11.63
N ASP A 365 35.58 3.23 12.67
CA ASP A 365 35.64 4.26 13.72
C ASP A 365 36.44 5.47 13.18
N ILE A 366 35.80 6.64 13.17
CA ILE A 366 36.42 7.88 12.68
C ILE A 366 37.68 8.26 13.49
N LYS A 367 37.75 7.86 14.75
CA LYS A 367 38.76 8.31 15.70
C LYS A 367 39.85 7.27 16.06
N ASN A 368 39.58 5.99 15.83
CA ASN A 368 40.43 4.93 16.37
C ASN A 368 40.48 3.70 15.46
N SER A 369 41.61 3.49 14.80
CA SER A 369 41.82 2.36 13.90
C SER A 369 41.82 0.96 14.54
N LYS A 370 41.84 0.85 15.88
CA LYS A 370 41.79 -0.42 16.61
C LYS A 370 40.37 -0.85 16.96
N LYS A 371 39.37 0.02 16.73
CA LYS A 371 37.97 -0.26 16.98
C LYS A 371 37.17 -0.17 15.70
N VAL A 372 36.05 -0.87 15.69
CA VAL A 372 35.04 -0.80 14.63
C VAL A 372 33.69 -0.50 15.25
N ASN A 373 32.89 0.24 14.51
CA ASN A 373 31.51 0.48 14.85
C ASN A 373 30.65 -0.71 14.43
N LYS A 374 29.65 -1.05 15.22
CA LYS A 374 28.78 -2.21 15.04
C LYS A 374 27.31 -1.79 15.09
N ILE A 375 26.55 -2.22 14.10
CA ILE A 375 25.07 -2.13 14.07
C ILE A 375 24.52 -3.55 14.13
N ILE A 376 23.61 -3.81 15.07
CA ILE A 376 22.92 -5.09 15.21
C ILE A 376 21.46 -4.91 14.85
N ILE A 377 20.98 -5.71 13.90
CA ILE A 377 19.58 -5.71 13.43
C ILE A 377 19.00 -7.11 13.65
N ARG A 378 17.91 -7.19 14.40
CA ARG A 378 17.18 -8.43 14.59
C ARG A 378 16.00 -8.52 13.63
N PRO A 379 16.00 -9.49 12.69
CA PRO A 379 14.90 -9.68 11.76
C PRO A 379 13.62 -10.13 12.47
N ASP A 380 12.47 -9.75 11.91
CA ASP A 380 11.12 -10.16 12.36
C ASP A 380 10.87 -9.91 13.88
N TYR A 381 11.53 -8.89 14.44
CA TYR A 381 11.48 -8.55 15.85
C TYR A 381 10.21 -7.79 16.20
N LYS A 382 9.54 -8.17 17.28
CA LYS A 382 8.31 -7.53 17.76
C LYS A 382 8.63 -6.25 18.54
N LEU A 383 8.54 -5.10 17.88
CA LEU A 383 8.62 -3.79 18.52
C LEU A 383 7.31 -3.45 19.24
N LYS A 384 7.39 -3.03 20.49
CA LYS A 384 6.22 -2.62 21.28
C LYS A 384 5.54 -1.41 20.61
N LYS A 385 4.24 -1.49 20.41
CA LYS A 385 3.39 -0.48 19.72
C LYS A 385 3.58 -0.33 18.20
N PHE A 386 4.58 -0.98 17.60
CA PHE A 386 4.81 -0.91 16.16
C PHE A 386 4.41 -2.19 15.43
N GLY A 387 4.72 -3.35 15.99
CA GLY A 387 4.53 -4.65 15.38
C GLY A 387 5.86 -5.31 15.04
N LYS A 388 5.83 -6.28 14.13
CA LYS A 388 7.03 -6.95 13.64
C LYS A 388 7.77 -6.11 12.61
N SER A 389 9.08 -6.04 12.73
CA SER A 389 9.97 -5.34 11.82
C SER A 389 11.41 -5.82 11.97
N ASN A 390 12.29 -5.52 11.01
CA ASN A 390 13.72 -5.72 11.18
C ASN A 390 14.28 -4.57 12.03
N ALA A 391 14.39 -4.82 13.33
CA ALA A 391 14.69 -3.76 14.30
C ALA A 391 16.19 -3.56 14.50
N VAL A 392 16.66 -2.33 14.43
CA VAL A 392 17.98 -1.93 14.91
C VAL A 392 17.95 -2.01 16.45
N ILE A 393 18.64 -3.00 17.02
CA ILE A 393 18.60 -3.29 18.45
C ILE A 393 19.72 -2.56 19.19
N THR A 394 20.91 -2.55 18.60
CA THR A 394 22.10 -2.01 19.25
C THR A 394 23.02 -1.31 18.25
N LEU A 395 23.61 -0.22 18.72
CA LEU A 395 24.68 0.54 18.06
C LEU A 395 25.81 0.66 19.08
N GLY A 396 27.06 0.44 18.66
CA GLY A 396 28.19 0.56 19.60
C GLY A 396 29.54 0.30 18.92
N LYS A 397 30.62 0.51 19.70
CA LYS A 397 31.99 0.21 19.29
C LYS A 397 32.46 -1.10 19.88
N VAL A 398 33.25 -1.84 19.12
CA VAL A 398 33.89 -3.09 19.55
C VAL A 398 35.33 -3.12 19.03
N GLU A 399 36.17 -3.98 19.60
CA GLU A 399 37.52 -4.22 19.11
C GLU A 399 37.44 -4.88 17.71
N GLU A 400 38.39 -4.61 16.84
CA GLU A 400 38.38 -5.10 15.46
C GLU A 400 38.33 -6.63 15.36
N ASP A 401 38.91 -7.34 16.33
CA ASP A 401 38.88 -8.81 16.39
C ASP A 401 37.46 -9.38 16.57
N ASN A 402 36.46 -8.56 16.92
CA ASN A 402 35.06 -9.00 16.95
C ASN A 402 34.54 -9.42 15.57
N LYS A 403 35.15 -8.97 14.47
CA LYS A 403 34.83 -9.45 13.12
C LYS A 403 35.20 -10.90 12.88
N LYS A 404 36.10 -11.47 13.70
CA LYS A 404 36.63 -12.83 13.54
C LYS A 404 35.95 -13.86 14.45
N GLN A 405 34.85 -13.50 15.11
CA GLN A 405 34.14 -14.43 15.99
C GLN A 405 33.56 -15.62 15.21
N GLN A 406 33.67 -16.83 15.76
CA GLN A 406 33.26 -18.08 15.12
C GLN A 406 31.76 -18.17 14.84
N GLU A 407 30.96 -17.42 15.60
CA GLU A 407 29.51 -17.36 15.45
C GLU A 407 29.04 -16.52 14.27
N LEU A 408 29.93 -15.69 13.69
CA LEU A 408 29.60 -14.82 12.57
C LEU A 408 29.76 -15.52 11.23
N ILE A 409 28.68 -15.62 10.48
CA ILE A 409 28.70 -16.09 9.09
C ILE A 409 28.67 -14.87 8.19
N LYS A 410 29.64 -14.74 7.30
CA LYS A 410 29.61 -13.73 6.27
C LYS A 410 28.54 -14.06 5.23
N ILE A 411 27.58 -13.17 5.00
CA ILE A 411 26.51 -13.30 4.00
C ILE A 411 27.00 -12.77 2.65
N ARG A 412 27.72 -11.62 2.68
CA ARG A 412 28.31 -10.98 1.51
C ARG A 412 29.55 -10.16 1.90
#